data_ba2bc9a690c20293234f4a3e87be8c32
#
_entry.id   ba2bc9a690c20293234f4a3e87be8c32
#
_cell.length_a   1.000
_cell.length_b   1.000
_cell.length_c   1.000
_cell.angle_alpha   90.00
_cell.angle_beta   90.00
_cell.angle_gamma   90.00
#
_symmetry.space_group_name_H-M   'P 1'
#
loop_
_entity.id
_entity.type
_entity.pdbx_description
1 polymer ?
#
loop_
_entity_poly.entity_id
_entity_poly.type
_entity_poly.pdbx_seq_one_letter_code
_entity_poly.pdbx_strand_id
1 'polypeptide(L)'
;MALVATWSVFAQDTQDAVAEAAAALSAAEDVPEVVEKPKYWNTTLLTNINFGQSWLFHWAAGGYNTVSLTGNVDAQTNYAKDKMIWNNRLQLDYGGMYSADKPIFQKTKDRIYFESKWGYETPIRHLSYSAFLDFKTQFGDNYDYKTPTDLQFANHPGDEPAAWREAAKDNLKSGLFSPAYINIGLGVLWTPAPWFSLNVAPLAGGVVIVSNPLLRNTYGMDALRYDTDGTTVLEYKAFRPELGAQIKADASWVINDAFSYTTQVAAFYNYLKPTVEPRITWDNKVFWKLAKFFALTLSTNLIYDPLVMVRDTNKDDIADAKGVQFKEYLEFGFTYTFSKKM
;
A
#
# COMPACT_ATOMS: atom_id res chain seq x y z
N MET A 1 -30.88 -15.39 -7.44
CA MET A 1 -30.68 -13.94 -7.33
C MET A 1 -29.73 -13.74 -6.15
N ALA A 2 -28.44 -13.63 -6.40
CA ALA A 2 -27.42 -13.51 -5.36
C ALA A 2 -27.28 -12.03 -4.97
N LEU A 3 -27.52 -11.73 -3.70
CA LEU A 3 -27.27 -10.40 -3.14
C LEU A 3 -25.76 -10.27 -2.95
N VAL A 4 -25.13 -9.41 -3.75
CA VAL A 4 -23.80 -8.90 -3.45
C VAL A 4 -23.97 -7.82 -2.39
N ALA A 5 -23.70 -8.16 -1.15
CA ALA A 5 -23.60 -7.19 -0.07
C ALA A 5 -22.13 -6.85 0.12
N THR A 6 -21.72 -5.74 -0.41
CA THR A 6 -20.38 -5.16 -0.15
C THR A 6 -20.52 -4.14 0.97
N TRP A 7 -19.76 -4.34 2.05
CA TRP A 7 -19.73 -3.41 3.18
C TRP A 7 -18.42 -2.66 3.19
N SER A 8 -18.48 -1.41 2.85
CA SER A 8 -17.45 -0.45 3.18
C SER A 8 -18.10 0.81 3.74
N VAL A 9 -17.60 1.32 4.85
CA VAL A 9 -18.22 2.42 5.60
C VAL A 9 -17.41 3.69 5.43
N PHE A 10 -18.00 4.78 4.89
CA PHE A 10 -17.37 6.08 4.60
C PHE A 10 -17.91 7.32 5.19
N ALA A 11 -17.06 8.16 5.06
CA ALA A 11 -17.00 9.55 5.36
C ALA A 11 -18.13 10.35 4.79
N GLN A 12 -18.87 10.86 5.65
CA GLN A 12 -19.61 12.07 5.40
C GLN A 12 -18.65 13.24 5.38
N ASP A 13 -18.82 14.07 4.40
CA ASP A 13 -18.08 15.27 4.13
C ASP A 13 -17.87 16.11 5.41
N THR A 14 -16.65 16.50 5.67
CA THR A 14 -16.31 17.39 6.77
C THR A 14 -17.03 18.74 6.68
N GLN A 15 -17.58 19.08 5.51
CA GLN A 15 -18.38 20.28 5.33
C GLN A 15 -19.80 20.15 5.88
N ASP A 16 -20.47 19.00 5.75
CA ASP A 16 -21.80 18.81 6.33
C ASP A 16 -21.76 18.73 7.85
N ALA A 17 -20.74 18.06 8.42
CA ALA A 17 -20.52 18.06 9.87
C ALA A 17 -20.14 19.46 10.42
N VAL A 18 -19.43 20.26 9.64
CA VAL A 18 -19.12 21.66 10.00
C VAL A 18 -20.35 22.55 9.85
N ALA A 19 -21.20 22.33 8.85
CA ALA A 19 -22.44 23.08 8.67
C ALA A 19 -23.49 22.76 9.74
N GLU A 20 -23.62 21.48 10.12
CA GLU A 20 -24.52 21.04 11.19
C GLU A 20 -24.03 21.48 12.59
N ALA A 21 -22.69 21.43 12.83
CA ALA A 21 -22.08 21.99 14.03
C ALA A 21 -22.19 23.54 14.08
N ALA A 22 -22.10 24.24 12.95
CA ALA A 22 -22.28 25.67 12.87
C ALA A 22 -23.76 26.07 13.11
N ALA A 23 -24.72 25.28 12.60
CA ALA A 23 -26.15 25.50 12.85
C ALA A 23 -26.52 25.22 14.32
N ALA A 24 -25.90 24.22 14.96
CA ALA A 24 -26.07 23.96 16.38
C ALA A 24 -25.42 25.03 17.29
N LEU A 25 -24.30 25.63 16.85
CA LEU A 25 -23.66 26.74 17.58
C LEU A 25 -24.46 28.06 17.48
N SER A 26 -25.16 28.29 16.38
CA SER A 26 -25.98 29.52 16.19
C SER A 26 -27.28 29.48 17.00
N ALA A 27 -27.68 28.35 17.58
CA ALA A 27 -28.87 28.17 18.40
C ALA A 27 -28.61 28.30 19.92
N ALA A 28 -27.36 28.48 20.33
CA ALA A 28 -26.98 28.64 21.75
C ALA A 28 -26.68 30.12 22.05
N GLU A 29 -27.68 30.91 22.37
CA GLU A 29 -27.51 32.22 23.00
C GLU A 29 -26.99 32.03 24.46
N ASP A 30 -25.96 32.84 24.81
CA ASP A 30 -25.43 33.05 26.16
C ASP A 30 -24.70 31.84 26.82
N VAL A 31 -23.59 31.41 26.22
CA VAL A 31 -22.54 30.69 26.96
C VAL A 31 -21.31 31.59 27.03
N PRO A 32 -20.66 31.78 28.23
CA PRO A 32 -19.44 32.57 28.34
C PRO A 32 -18.41 32.06 27.36
N GLU A 33 -17.75 32.96 26.64
CA GLU A 33 -16.73 32.66 25.61
C GLU A 33 -15.64 31.78 26.22
N VAL A 34 -15.82 30.48 26.09
CA VAL A 34 -14.77 29.51 26.39
C VAL A 34 -13.71 29.74 25.33
N VAL A 35 -12.62 30.40 25.68
CA VAL A 35 -11.43 30.53 24.85
C VAL A 35 -10.96 29.10 24.57
N GLU A 36 -11.46 28.50 23.48
CA GLU A 36 -11.02 27.18 23.05
C GLU A 36 -9.52 27.24 22.80
N LYS A 37 -8.77 26.39 23.51
CA LYS A 37 -7.33 26.25 23.24
C LYS A 37 -7.16 25.87 21.77
N PRO A 38 -6.24 26.53 21.05
CA PRO A 38 -6.05 26.26 19.61
C PRO A 38 -5.74 24.78 19.40
N LYS A 39 -6.51 24.17 18.51
CA LYS A 39 -6.39 22.72 18.18
C LYS A 39 -5.34 22.57 17.10
N TYR A 40 -4.19 22.02 17.47
CA TYR A 40 -3.05 21.83 16.55
C TYR A 40 -3.04 20.49 15.85
N TRP A 41 -3.82 19.53 16.35
CA TRP A 41 -3.91 18.18 15.81
C TRP A 41 -5.22 17.95 15.04
N ASN A 42 -5.12 17.33 13.89
CA ASN A 42 -6.26 16.83 13.14
C ASN A 42 -6.07 15.32 12.92
N THR A 43 -7.00 14.51 13.41
CA THR A 43 -6.96 13.05 13.29
C THR A 43 -8.12 12.55 12.46
N THR A 44 -7.82 11.72 11.48
CA THR A 44 -8.80 11.06 10.61
C THR A 44 -8.56 9.56 10.64
N LEU A 45 -9.61 8.79 10.81
CA LEU A 45 -9.60 7.33 10.72
C LEU A 45 -10.59 6.90 9.66
N LEU A 46 -10.10 6.22 8.64
CA LEU A 46 -10.86 5.64 7.56
C LEU A 46 -10.79 4.13 7.68
N THR A 47 -11.92 3.46 7.71
CA THR A 47 -11.99 1.99 7.72
C THR A 47 -12.90 1.49 6.61
N ASN A 48 -12.48 0.44 5.94
CA ASN A 48 -13.25 -0.22 4.89
C ASN A 48 -13.29 -1.72 5.13
N ILE A 49 -14.45 -2.32 4.93
CA ILE A 49 -14.64 -3.77 4.86
C ILE A 49 -15.41 -4.07 3.58
N ASN A 50 -14.78 -4.83 2.68
CA ASN A 50 -15.38 -5.23 1.42
C ASN A 50 -15.63 -6.74 1.43
N PHE A 51 -16.82 -7.13 1.07
CA PHE A 51 -17.21 -8.52 0.85
C PHE A 51 -17.57 -8.72 -0.61
N GLY A 52 -17.03 -9.75 -1.23
CA GLY A 52 -17.33 -10.13 -2.60
C GLY A 52 -17.73 -11.59 -2.68
N GLN A 53 -18.69 -11.89 -3.54
CA GLN A 53 -19.16 -13.26 -3.79
C GLN A 53 -19.49 -13.42 -5.27
N SER A 54 -19.08 -14.52 -5.87
CA SER A 54 -19.63 -15.04 -7.13
C SER A 54 -20.21 -16.42 -6.88
N TRP A 55 -21.41 -16.67 -7.44
CA TRP A 55 -22.08 -17.96 -7.38
C TRP A 55 -22.57 -18.36 -8.75
N LEU A 56 -22.06 -19.47 -9.24
CA LEU A 56 -22.35 -19.99 -10.57
C LEU A 56 -23.14 -21.28 -10.44
N PHE A 57 -24.28 -21.37 -11.12
CA PHE A 57 -25.12 -22.56 -11.18
C PHE A 57 -25.46 -22.86 -12.63
N HIS A 58 -25.07 -24.02 -13.13
CA HIS A 58 -25.26 -24.45 -14.53
C HIS A 58 -24.71 -23.41 -15.54
N TRP A 59 -23.63 -22.71 -15.18
CA TRP A 59 -23.01 -21.68 -16.00
C TRP A 59 -21.97 -22.29 -16.94
N ALA A 60 -22.17 -22.17 -18.27
CA ALA A 60 -21.32 -22.82 -19.27
C ALA A 60 -20.12 -21.95 -19.71
N ALA A 61 -20.11 -20.65 -19.44
CA ALA A 61 -19.11 -19.72 -19.98
C ALA A 61 -17.82 -19.62 -19.13
N GLY A 62 -17.61 -20.54 -18.19
CA GLY A 62 -16.42 -20.55 -17.32
C GLY A 62 -16.55 -19.65 -16.07
N GLY A 63 -15.54 -19.70 -15.19
CA GLY A 63 -15.51 -19.03 -13.90
C GLY A 63 -15.72 -20.00 -12.74
N TYR A 64 -15.53 -19.51 -11.52
CA TYR A 64 -15.62 -20.30 -10.30
C TYR A 64 -16.46 -19.61 -9.23
N ASN A 65 -17.05 -20.39 -8.35
CA ASN A 65 -17.66 -19.86 -7.12
C ASN A 65 -16.57 -19.28 -6.23
N THR A 66 -16.72 -18.03 -5.84
CA THR A 66 -15.73 -17.34 -5.02
C THR A 66 -16.39 -16.61 -3.86
N VAL A 67 -15.67 -16.51 -2.74
CA VAL A 67 -16.01 -15.64 -1.61
C VAL A 67 -14.75 -14.87 -1.24
N SER A 68 -14.83 -13.56 -1.13
CA SER A 68 -13.70 -12.71 -0.73
C SER A 68 -14.08 -11.74 0.38
N LEU A 69 -13.11 -11.45 1.24
CA LEU A 69 -13.22 -10.44 2.29
C LEU A 69 -11.93 -9.62 2.31
N THR A 70 -12.06 -8.29 2.30
CA THR A 70 -10.93 -7.38 2.46
C THR A 70 -11.23 -6.31 3.48
N GLY A 71 -10.24 -6.01 4.34
CA GLY A 71 -10.28 -4.93 5.32
C GLY A 71 -9.17 -3.91 5.04
N ASN A 72 -9.49 -2.63 5.20
CA ASN A 72 -8.55 -1.52 5.07
C ASN A 72 -8.71 -0.58 6.26
N VAL A 73 -7.59 -0.12 6.81
CA VAL A 73 -7.53 0.94 7.81
C VAL A 73 -6.54 2.00 7.32
N ASP A 74 -6.96 3.27 7.30
CA ASP A 74 -6.11 4.42 7.01
C ASP A 74 -6.28 5.44 8.14
N ALA A 75 -5.32 5.49 9.04
CA ALA A 75 -5.28 6.39 10.17
C ALA A 75 -4.27 7.50 9.90
N GLN A 76 -4.70 8.75 10.00
CA GLN A 76 -3.86 9.91 9.82
C GLN A 76 -3.94 10.81 11.05
N THR A 77 -2.81 11.36 11.47
CA THR A 77 -2.76 12.39 12.50
C THR A 77 -1.77 13.47 12.09
N ASN A 78 -2.30 14.66 11.89
CA ASN A 78 -1.59 15.80 11.33
C ASN A 78 -1.49 16.89 12.40
N TYR A 79 -0.29 17.36 12.64
CA TYR A 79 0.01 18.48 13.53
C TYR A 79 0.41 19.69 12.70
N ALA A 80 -0.15 20.86 13.01
CA ALA A 80 0.26 22.12 12.43
C ALA A 80 0.25 23.21 13.52
N LYS A 81 1.40 23.83 13.74
CA LYS A 81 1.56 24.99 14.63
C LYS A 81 2.69 25.87 14.12
N ASP A 82 2.41 27.16 14.03
CA ASP A 82 3.36 28.18 13.57
C ASP A 82 3.96 27.79 12.20
N LYS A 83 5.26 27.50 12.15
CA LYS A 83 6.00 27.08 10.95
C LYS A 83 6.20 25.57 10.85
N MET A 84 5.71 24.79 11.82
CA MET A 84 5.94 23.35 11.89
C MET A 84 4.71 22.58 11.44
N ILE A 85 4.93 21.62 10.57
CA ILE A 85 3.95 20.64 10.12
C ILE A 85 4.51 19.25 10.41
N TRP A 86 3.69 18.35 10.95
CA TRP A 86 4.08 16.96 11.18
C TRP A 86 2.91 16.04 10.88
N ASN A 87 3.04 15.29 9.80
CA ASN A 87 2.00 14.41 9.28
C ASN A 87 2.42 12.95 9.50
N ASN A 88 1.55 12.19 10.13
CA ASN A 88 1.73 10.75 10.34
C ASN A 88 0.57 9.99 9.73
N ARG A 89 0.86 8.85 9.09
CA ARG A 89 -0.13 7.99 8.45
C ARG A 89 0.19 6.52 8.70
N LEU A 90 -0.80 5.75 9.10
CA LEU A 90 -0.74 4.30 9.19
C LEU A 90 -1.79 3.71 8.26
N GLN A 91 -1.36 2.84 7.34
CA GLN A 91 -2.24 2.09 6.45
C GLN A 91 -2.06 0.60 6.69
N LEU A 92 -3.17 -0.08 6.91
CA LEU A 92 -3.24 -1.53 7.08
C LEU A 92 -4.24 -2.07 6.08
N ASP A 93 -3.79 -2.96 5.20
CA ASP A 93 -4.63 -3.65 4.23
C ASP A 93 -4.47 -5.14 4.44
N TYR A 94 -5.57 -5.86 4.59
CA TYR A 94 -5.56 -7.32 4.63
C TYR A 94 -6.81 -7.89 3.97
N GLY A 95 -6.62 -8.93 3.18
CA GLY A 95 -7.75 -9.56 2.52
C GLY A 95 -7.37 -10.85 1.82
N GLY A 96 -8.38 -11.67 1.61
CA GLY A 96 -8.23 -12.93 0.91
C GLY A 96 -9.54 -13.43 0.32
N MET A 97 -9.41 -14.53 -0.38
CA MET A 97 -10.53 -15.20 -1.04
C MET A 97 -10.39 -16.71 -0.94
N TYR A 98 -11.53 -17.35 -1.05
CA TYR A 98 -11.66 -18.76 -1.42
C TYR A 98 -12.30 -18.86 -2.79
N SER A 99 -11.80 -19.78 -3.63
CA SER A 99 -12.43 -20.11 -4.91
C SER A 99 -12.56 -21.63 -5.04
N ALA A 100 -13.57 -22.08 -5.79
CA ALA A 100 -13.86 -23.50 -5.92
C ALA A 100 -12.79 -24.29 -6.67
N ASP A 101 -12.00 -23.61 -7.51
CA ASP A 101 -10.85 -24.21 -8.23
C ASP A 101 -9.59 -24.35 -7.37
N LYS A 102 -9.51 -23.62 -6.26
CA LYS A 102 -8.38 -23.62 -5.34
C LYS A 102 -8.89 -23.64 -3.90
N PRO A 103 -9.11 -24.83 -3.32
CA PRO A 103 -9.84 -25.01 -2.07
C PRO A 103 -9.02 -24.63 -0.82
N ILE A 104 -8.26 -23.53 -0.91
CA ILE A 104 -7.50 -22.94 0.19
C ILE A 104 -7.72 -21.42 0.25
N PHE A 105 -7.41 -20.82 1.40
CA PHE A 105 -7.41 -19.38 1.51
C PHE A 105 -6.29 -18.77 0.67
N GLN A 106 -6.66 -17.88 -0.24
CA GLN A 106 -5.76 -17.16 -1.12
C GLN A 106 -5.69 -15.71 -0.70
N LYS A 107 -4.52 -15.25 -0.28
CA LYS A 107 -4.32 -13.86 0.12
C LYS A 107 -4.32 -12.95 -1.12
N THR A 108 -5.15 -11.91 -1.12
CA THR A 108 -5.31 -10.95 -2.22
C THR A 108 -4.71 -9.59 -1.92
N LYS A 109 -4.80 -9.16 -0.64
CA LYS A 109 -4.23 -7.91 -0.14
C LYS A 109 -3.45 -8.17 1.14
N ASP A 110 -2.31 -7.52 1.27
CA ASP A 110 -1.51 -7.56 2.48
C ASP A 110 -0.52 -6.39 2.48
N ARG A 111 -0.71 -5.44 3.39
CA ARG A 111 0.19 -4.31 3.53
C ARG A 111 0.14 -3.73 4.93
N ILE A 112 1.31 -3.47 5.47
CA ILE A 112 1.54 -2.58 6.60
C ILE A 112 2.38 -1.43 6.07
N TYR A 113 1.88 -0.20 6.17
CA TYR A 113 2.60 1.00 5.77
C TYR A 113 2.45 2.07 6.84
N PHE A 114 3.58 2.57 7.30
CA PHE A 114 3.65 3.72 8.20
C PHE A 114 4.49 4.80 7.53
N GLU A 115 4.02 6.04 7.59
CA GLU A 115 4.73 7.21 7.09
C GLU A 115 4.68 8.32 8.14
N SER A 116 5.81 8.98 8.34
CA SER A 116 5.94 10.17 9.19
C SER A 116 6.69 11.24 8.41
N LYS A 117 6.07 12.39 8.18
CA LYS A 117 6.63 13.52 7.44
C LYS A 117 6.65 14.75 8.34
N TRP A 118 7.81 15.30 8.52
CA TRP A 118 8.02 16.55 9.23
C TRP A 118 8.40 17.65 8.23
N GLY A 119 7.84 18.85 8.43
CA GLY A 119 8.12 20.03 7.62
C GLY A 119 8.32 21.27 8.51
N TYR A 120 9.22 22.16 8.10
CA TYR A 120 9.42 23.45 8.70
C TYR A 120 9.51 24.53 7.63
N GLU A 121 8.60 25.51 7.67
CA GLU A 121 8.49 26.56 6.67
C GLU A 121 9.76 27.42 6.61
N THR A 122 10.26 27.62 5.40
CA THR A 122 11.37 28.54 5.11
C THR A 122 10.83 29.96 4.87
N PRO A 123 11.71 30.98 4.84
CA PRO A 123 11.31 32.33 4.37
C PRO A 123 10.85 32.39 2.91
N ILE A 124 11.14 31.35 2.13
CA ILE A 124 10.75 31.26 0.70
C ILE A 124 9.33 30.72 0.65
N ARG A 125 8.47 31.45 -0.05
CA ARG A 125 7.06 31.09 -0.20
C ARG A 125 6.89 29.68 -0.76
N HIS A 126 6.01 28.89 -0.15
CA HIS A 126 5.68 27.51 -0.53
C HIS A 126 6.85 26.51 -0.43
N LEU A 127 7.96 26.87 0.20
CA LEU A 127 9.10 25.99 0.42
C LEU A 127 9.28 25.69 1.91
N SER A 128 9.43 24.42 2.26
CA SER A 128 9.71 23.96 3.63
C SER A 128 10.93 23.03 3.63
N TYR A 129 11.73 23.06 4.68
CA TYR A 129 12.63 21.95 4.98
C TYR A 129 11.76 20.72 5.28
N SER A 130 12.21 19.55 4.86
CA SER A 130 11.48 18.31 5.08
C SER A 130 12.37 17.19 5.59
N ALA A 131 11.80 16.39 6.48
CA ALA A 131 12.33 15.09 6.86
C ALA A 131 11.19 14.07 6.76
N PHE A 132 11.50 12.86 6.33
CA PHE A 132 10.52 11.79 6.32
C PHE A 132 11.13 10.47 6.79
N LEU A 133 10.25 9.64 7.32
CA LEU A 133 10.48 8.23 7.60
C LEU A 133 9.28 7.46 7.06
N ASP A 134 9.51 6.40 6.30
CA ASP A 134 8.49 5.44 5.97
C ASP A 134 8.94 4.00 6.26
N PHE A 135 7.97 3.17 6.58
CA PHE A 135 8.13 1.74 6.80
C PHE A 135 7.03 1.00 6.06
N LYS A 136 7.41 -0.02 5.30
CA LYS A 136 6.49 -0.85 4.54
C LYS A 136 6.84 -2.32 4.68
N THR A 137 5.86 -3.14 5.01
CA THR A 137 5.96 -4.61 4.99
C THR A 137 4.57 -5.22 4.80
N GLN A 138 4.41 -6.49 5.14
CA GLN A 138 3.18 -7.26 5.07
C GLN A 138 2.99 -8.10 6.35
N PHE A 139 1.76 -8.58 6.61
CA PHE A 139 1.42 -9.33 7.81
C PHE A 139 1.94 -10.77 7.79
N GLY A 140 2.01 -11.40 6.62
CA GLY A 140 2.36 -12.82 6.54
C GLY A 140 2.73 -13.28 5.14
N ASP A 141 2.81 -14.60 4.99
CA ASP A 141 3.24 -15.23 3.74
C ASP A 141 2.21 -15.03 2.62
N ASN A 142 2.72 -14.80 1.43
CA ASN A 142 1.97 -14.74 0.19
C ASN A 142 2.59 -15.69 -0.83
N TYR A 143 1.73 -16.38 -1.57
CA TYR A 143 2.14 -17.47 -2.44
C TYR A 143 1.70 -17.21 -3.90
N ASP A 144 2.40 -17.87 -4.81
CA ASP A 144 1.89 -18.12 -6.15
C ASP A 144 1.09 -19.43 -6.10
N TYR A 145 -0.22 -19.33 -6.13
CA TYR A 145 -1.14 -20.46 -5.94
C TYR A 145 -1.21 -21.31 -7.21
N LYS A 146 -0.09 -22.00 -7.54
CA LYS A 146 0.01 -22.92 -8.66
C LYS A 146 -0.74 -24.22 -8.36
N THR A 147 -1.23 -24.87 -9.40
CA THR A 147 -1.87 -26.21 -9.29
C THR A 147 -0.86 -27.21 -8.73
N PRO A 148 -1.24 -28.01 -7.72
CA PRO A 148 -0.39 -29.07 -7.20
C PRO A 148 0.03 -30.07 -8.29
N THR A 149 1.22 -30.64 -8.16
CA THR A 149 1.69 -31.72 -9.00
C THR A 149 1.02 -33.04 -8.63
N ASP A 150 1.09 -34.03 -9.54
CA ASP A 150 0.56 -35.38 -9.28
C ASP A 150 1.16 -36.00 -8.01
N LEU A 151 2.46 -35.73 -7.74
CA LEU A 151 3.13 -36.20 -6.55
C LEU A 151 2.55 -35.55 -5.28
N GLN A 152 2.28 -34.25 -5.29
CA GLN A 152 1.67 -33.55 -4.15
C GLN A 152 0.23 -34.05 -3.89
N PHE A 153 -0.54 -34.36 -4.93
CA PHE A 153 -1.84 -35.00 -4.77
C PHE A 153 -1.71 -36.43 -4.23
N ALA A 154 -0.71 -37.20 -4.68
CA ALA A 154 -0.44 -38.54 -4.19
C ALA A 154 0.03 -38.58 -2.71
N ASN A 155 0.73 -37.53 -2.26
CA ASN A 155 1.15 -37.38 -0.87
C ASN A 155 -0.04 -37.11 0.09
N HIS A 156 -1.17 -36.59 -0.44
CA HIS A 156 -2.36 -36.21 0.35
C HIS A 156 -3.63 -36.88 -0.17
N PRO A 157 -3.74 -38.21 -0.16
CA PRO A 157 -4.89 -38.92 -0.72
C PRO A 157 -6.18 -38.57 0.03
N GLY A 158 -7.15 -37.98 -0.69
CA GLY A 158 -8.43 -37.55 -0.15
C GLY A 158 -8.41 -36.21 0.60
N ASP A 159 -7.27 -35.51 0.68
CA ASP A 159 -7.13 -34.15 1.24
C ASP A 159 -6.56 -33.19 0.18
N GLU A 160 -7.38 -32.83 -0.79
CA GLU A 160 -7.02 -31.89 -1.85
C GLU A 160 -6.51 -30.54 -1.27
N PRO A 161 -7.16 -29.92 -0.24
CA PRO A 161 -6.64 -28.70 0.38
C PRO A 161 -5.23 -28.84 0.95
N ALA A 162 -4.81 -30.03 1.41
CA ALA A 162 -3.43 -30.23 1.88
C ALA A 162 -2.42 -30.20 0.74
N ALA A 163 -2.73 -30.82 -0.39
CA ALA A 163 -1.91 -30.75 -1.60
C ALA A 163 -1.74 -29.29 -2.09
N TRP A 164 -2.82 -28.53 -2.10
CA TRP A 164 -2.78 -27.12 -2.45
C TRP A 164 -1.94 -26.27 -1.46
N ARG A 165 -1.98 -26.57 -0.16
CA ARG A 165 -1.12 -25.91 0.84
C ARG A 165 0.35 -26.26 0.67
N GLU A 166 0.68 -27.51 0.31
CA GLU A 166 2.05 -27.93 0.01
C GLU A 166 2.56 -27.18 -1.22
N ALA A 167 1.83 -27.21 -2.34
CA ALA A 167 2.20 -26.50 -3.56
C ALA A 167 2.35 -24.98 -3.35
N ALA A 168 1.50 -24.37 -2.51
CA ALA A 168 1.63 -22.97 -2.17
C ALA A 168 2.92 -22.67 -1.42
N LYS A 169 3.32 -23.49 -0.43
CA LYS A 169 4.57 -23.31 0.33
C LYS A 169 5.82 -23.38 -0.55
N ASP A 170 5.80 -24.23 -1.57
CA ASP A 170 6.90 -24.35 -2.54
C ASP A 170 7.01 -23.11 -3.46
N ASN A 171 5.91 -22.34 -3.57
CA ASN A 171 5.82 -21.14 -4.41
C ASN A 171 5.67 -19.85 -3.58
N LEU A 172 6.45 -19.72 -2.51
CA LEU A 172 6.46 -18.51 -1.66
C LEU A 172 6.94 -17.28 -2.46
N LYS A 173 6.16 -16.19 -2.43
CA LYS A 173 6.48 -14.92 -3.08
C LYS A 173 6.96 -13.85 -2.11
N SER A 174 6.39 -13.80 -0.92
CA SER A 174 6.70 -12.80 0.09
C SER A 174 6.20 -13.23 1.47
N GLY A 175 6.66 -12.58 2.53
CA GLY A 175 6.24 -12.86 3.90
C GLY A 175 6.49 -11.69 4.84
N LEU A 176 6.22 -11.85 6.12
CA LEU A 176 6.53 -10.85 7.13
C LEU A 176 8.04 -10.50 7.10
N PHE A 177 8.38 -9.22 6.98
CA PHE A 177 9.75 -8.74 6.75
C PHE A 177 10.48 -9.39 5.55
N SER A 178 9.72 -9.85 4.55
CA SER A 178 10.27 -10.46 3.33
C SER A 178 9.44 -10.05 2.10
N PRO A 179 9.60 -8.79 1.59
CA PRO A 179 10.51 -7.74 2.06
C PRO A 179 9.89 -6.82 3.12
N ALA A 180 10.76 -6.13 3.89
CA ALA A 180 10.42 -4.89 4.57
C ALA A 180 11.34 -3.77 4.06
N TYR A 181 10.77 -2.57 3.97
CA TYR A 181 11.47 -1.35 3.56
C TYR A 181 11.37 -0.33 4.68
N ILE A 182 12.50 0.19 5.11
CA ILE A 182 12.59 1.36 5.98
C ILE A 182 13.31 2.43 5.17
N ASN A 183 12.68 3.60 4.97
CA ASN A 183 13.30 4.71 4.27
C ASN A 183 13.27 5.95 5.15
N ILE A 184 14.32 6.74 5.08
CA ILE A 184 14.46 8.05 5.72
C ILE A 184 14.98 9.03 4.69
N GLY A 185 14.66 10.31 4.84
CA GLY A 185 15.23 11.31 3.95
C GLY A 185 15.12 12.70 4.52
N LEU A 186 16.10 13.53 4.12
CA LEU A 186 16.19 14.95 4.44
C LEU A 186 16.21 15.74 3.12
N GLY A 187 15.40 16.78 3.05
CA GLY A 187 15.27 17.53 1.81
C GLY A 187 14.44 18.79 1.95
N VAL A 188 13.79 19.14 0.86
CA VAL A 188 12.88 20.28 0.76
C VAL A 188 11.55 19.83 0.18
N LEU A 189 10.48 20.40 0.70
CA LEU A 189 9.12 20.22 0.24
C LEU A 189 8.62 21.52 -0.37
N TRP A 190 8.24 21.47 -1.63
CA TRP A 190 7.64 22.57 -2.35
C TRP A 190 6.15 22.32 -2.58
N THR A 191 5.29 23.20 -2.06
CA THR A 191 3.83 23.08 -2.11
C THR A 191 3.21 24.31 -2.76
N PRO A 192 3.36 24.49 -4.10
CA PRO A 192 2.89 25.70 -4.80
C PRO A 192 1.37 25.85 -4.78
N ALA A 193 0.65 24.76 -4.61
CA ALA A 193 -0.79 24.71 -4.56
C ALA A 193 -1.29 23.64 -3.57
N PRO A 194 -2.51 23.77 -3.01
CA PRO A 194 -3.06 22.79 -2.07
C PRO A 194 -3.19 21.37 -2.63
N TRP A 195 -3.32 21.25 -3.94
CA TRP A 195 -3.48 19.96 -4.64
C TRP A 195 -2.15 19.33 -5.09
N PHE A 196 -1.00 20.02 -4.95
CA PHE A 196 0.28 19.52 -5.45
C PHE A 196 1.39 19.73 -4.43
N SER A 197 2.24 18.72 -4.26
CA SER A 197 3.48 18.80 -3.52
C SER A 197 4.62 18.05 -4.21
N LEU A 198 5.81 18.61 -4.13
CA LEU A 198 7.06 18.01 -4.62
C LEU A 198 8.08 17.98 -3.49
N ASN A 199 8.47 16.78 -3.09
CA ASN A 199 9.55 16.56 -2.14
C ASN A 199 10.82 16.16 -2.89
N VAL A 200 11.91 16.88 -2.65
CA VAL A 200 13.24 16.57 -3.18
C VAL A 200 14.16 16.33 -2.00
N ALA A 201 14.57 15.08 -1.79
CA ALA A 201 15.45 14.66 -0.72
C ALA A 201 16.80 14.17 -1.31
N PRO A 202 17.80 15.05 -1.41
CA PRO A 202 19.12 14.69 -1.92
C PRO A 202 19.89 13.75 -0.98
N LEU A 203 19.50 13.72 0.29
CA LEU A 203 19.99 12.78 1.29
C LEU A 203 18.84 11.89 1.71
N ALA A 204 18.65 10.80 1.00
CA ALA A 204 17.69 9.76 1.29
C ALA A 204 18.38 8.41 1.40
N GLY A 205 17.86 7.53 2.21
CA GLY A 205 18.42 6.20 2.36
C GLY A 205 17.55 5.33 3.24
N GLY A 206 18.00 4.14 3.49
CA GLY A 206 17.26 3.20 4.31
C GLY A 206 17.84 1.80 4.30
N VAL A 207 17.00 0.84 4.59
CA VAL A 207 17.36 -0.57 4.56
C VAL A 207 16.22 -1.40 3.98
N VAL A 208 16.58 -2.30 3.08
CA VAL A 208 15.70 -3.40 2.65
C VAL A 208 16.04 -4.62 3.48
N ILE A 209 15.03 -5.23 4.05
CA ILE A 209 15.13 -6.42 4.90
C ILE A 209 14.43 -7.58 4.20
N VAL A 210 15.10 -8.72 4.08
CA VAL A 210 14.51 -9.98 3.61
C VAL A 210 14.87 -11.07 4.60
N SER A 211 13.98 -11.32 5.56
CA SER A 211 14.22 -12.27 6.65
C SER A 211 14.28 -13.71 6.13
N ASN A 212 13.38 -14.08 5.19
CA ASN A 212 13.34 -15.42 4.62
C ASN A 212 14.47 -15.65 3.61
N PRO A 213 15.39 -16.61 3.85
CA PRO A 213 16.51 -16.87 2.96
C PRO A 213 16.12 -17.23 1.52
N LEU A 214 15.00 -17.94 1.32
CA LEU A 214 14.51 -18.36 0.00
C LEU A 214 14.15 -17.18 -0.92
N LEU A 215 13.80 -16.04 -0.33
CA LEU A 215 13.36 -14.85 -1.07
C LEU A 215 14.50 -13.86 -1.34
N ARG A 216 15.67 -14.02 -0.70
CA ARG A 216 16.74 -13.02 -0.77
C ARG A 216 17.25 -12.78 -2.19
N ASN A 217 17.41 -13.85 -2.98
CA ASN A 217 17.81 -13.71 -4.38
C ASN A 217 16.77 -12.94 -5.19
N THR A 218 15.49 -13.30 -5.07
CA THR A 218 14.36 -12.67 -5.79
C THR A 218 14.27 -11.18 -5.52
N TYR A 219 14.59 -10.75 -4.28
CA TYR A 219 14.58 -9.33 -3.89
C TYR A 219 15.93 -8.62 -4.06
N GLY A 220 16.86 -9.23 -4.82
CA GLY A 220 18.14 -8.63 -5.20
C GLY A 220 19.03 -8.29 -4.01
N MET A 221 19.06 -9.17 -2.98
CA MET A 221 19.95 -9.03 -1.85
C MET A 221 21.39 -9.33 -2.27
N ASP A 222 22.36 -8.65 -1.66
CA ASP A 222 23.78 -8.85 -1.97
C ASP A 222 24.23 -10.24 -1.51
N ALA A 223 25.14 -10.84 -2.28
CA ALA A 223 25.75 -12.11 -1.91
C ALA A 223 26.53 -11.98 -0.58
N LEU A 224 26.40 -12.98 0.29
CA LEU A 224 27.12 -13.10 1.54
C LEU A 224 28.27 -14.11 1.44
N ARG A 225 28.03 -15.24 0.77
CA ARG A 225 29.00 -16.30 0.62
C ARG A 225 28.92 -16.93 -0.76
N TYR A 226 30.08 -17.19 -1.33
CA TYR A 226 30.23 -17.88 -2.60
C TYR A 226 30.76 -19.30 -2.38
N ASP A 227 30.53 -20.17 -3.35
CA ASP A 227 31.15 -21.48 -3.42
C ASP A 227 32.63 -21.35 -3.77
N THR A 228 33.36 -22.47 -3.74
CA THR A 228 34.78 -22.59 -4.08
C THR A 228 35.12 -22.17 -5.50
N ASP A 229 34.12 -22.16 -6.40
CA ASP A 229 34.23 -21.67 -7.79
C ASP A 229 34.28 -20.13 -7.87
N GLY A 230 33.94 -19.41 -6.76
CA GLY A 230 33.91 -17.96 -6.68
C GLY A 230 32.77 -17.28 -7.46
N THR A 231 31.89 -18.06 -8.08
CA THR A 231 30.80 -17.58 -8.95
C THR A 231 29.41 -17.94 -8.43
N THR A 232 29.25 -19.14 -7.91
CA THR A 232 27.99 -19.63 -7.37
C THR A 232 27.72 -19.05 -5.99
N VAL A 233 26.61 -18.30 -5.84
CA VAL A 233 26.23 -17.73 -4.55
C VAL A 233 25.55 -18.77 -3.69
N LEU A 234 26.14 -19.09 -2.53
CA LEU A 234 25.61 -20.03 -1.55
C LEU A 234 24.65 -19.37 -0.56
N GLU A 235 24.86 -18.08 -0.27
CA GLU A 235 24.07 -17.38 0.71
C GLU A 235 23.99 -15.89 0.38
N TYR A 236 22.81 -15.29 0.60
CA TYR A 236 22.55 -13.87 0.43
C TYR A 236 22.37 -13.17 1.78
N LYS A 237 22.74 -11.89 1.86
CA LYS A 237 22.51 -11.05 3.05
C LYS A 237 21.03 -10.87 3.32
N ALA A 238 20.66 -10.76 4.60
CA ALA A 238 19.29 -10.45 5.01
C ALA A 238 18.97 -8.94 4.94
N PHE A 239 20.00 -8.09 4.90
CA PHE A 239 19.88 -6.62 4.94
C PHE A 239 20.66 -6.01 3.78
N ARG A 240 20.05 -5.06 3.10
CA ARG A 240 20.68 -4.26 2.05
C ARG A 240 20.48 -2.78 2.41
N PRO A 241 21.55 -2.09 2.85
CA PRO A 241 21.50 -0.64 3.07
C PRO A 241 21.40 0.09 1.73
N GLU A 242 20.67 1.20 1.73
CA GLU A 242 20.52 2.10 0.58
C GLU A 242 20.84 3.53 1.03
N LEU A 243 21.56 4.28 0.19
CA LEU A 243 21.83 5.69 0.35
C LEU A 243 21.69 6.34 -1.02
N GLY A 244 21.00 7.47 -1.11
CA GLY A 244 20.73 8.04 -2.42
C GLY A 244 19.97 9.35 -2.36
N ALA A 245 19.33 9.69 -3.49
CA ALA A 245 18.37 10.77 -3.60
C ALA A 245 16.98 10.25 -3.90
N GLN A 246 15.97 10.93 -3.37
CA GLN A 246 14.57 10.66 -3.68
C GLN A 246 13.87 11.92 -4.17
N ILE A 247 13.08 11.77 -5.21
CA ILE A 247 12.10 12.77 -5.66
C ILE A 247 10.73 12.13 -5.54
N LYS A 248 9.78 12.83 -4.89
CA LYS A 248 8.40 12.38 -4.72
C LYS A 248 7.45 13.51 -5.04
N ALA A 249 6.58 13.31 -6.01
CA ALA A 249 5.52 14.22 -6.38
C ALA A 249 4.17 13.62 -6.01
N ASP A 250 3.38 14.38 -5.27
CA ASP A 250 2.01 14.03 -4.89
C ASP A 250 1.06 15.06 -5.51
N ALA A 251 -0.05 14.58 -6.09
CA ALA A 251 -1.14 15.45 -6.52
C ALA A 251 -2.49 14.86 -6.13
N SER A 252 -3.40 15.72 -5.67
CA SER A 252 -4.74 15.33 -5.24
C SER A 252 -5.76 16.37 -5.70
N TRP A 253 -6.65 15.95 -6.57
CA TRP A 253 -7.73 16.80 -7.07
C TRP A 253 -9.08 16.32 -6.56
N VAL A 254 -9.77 17.17 -5.83
CA VAL A 254 -11.20 17.03 -5.56
C VAL A 254 -11.94 17.77 -6.67
N ILE A 255 -12.44 17.03 -7.66
CA ILE A 255 -13.09 17.61 -8.84
C ILE A 255 -14.51 18.08 -8.47
N ASN A 256 -15.19 17.30 -7.63
CA ASN A 256 -16.48 17.65 -7.01
C ASN A 256 -16.71 16.74 -5.79
N ASP A 257 -17.83 16.89 -5.09
CA ASP A 257 -18.19 16.13 -3.87
C ASP A 257 -18.29 14.60 -4.10
N ALA A 258 -18.41 14.19 -5.35
CA ALA A 258 -18.53 12.79 -5.72
C ALA A 258 -17.27 12.20 -6.35
N PHE A 259 -16.34 13.02 -6.85
CA PHE A 259 -15.22 12.54 -7.63
C PHE A 259 -13.89 13.16 -7.20
N SER A 260 -12.93 12.33 -6.82
CA SER A 260 -11.55 12.74 -6.54
C SER A 260 -10.54 11.83 -7.22
N TYR A 261 -9.40 12.40 -7.55
CA TYR A 261 -8.26 11.70 -8.12
C TYR A 261 -6.99 12.06 -7.35
N THR A 262 -6.24 11.04 -6.93
CA THR A 262 -4.94 11.22 -6.31
C THR A 262 -3.89 10.44 -7.08
N THR A 263 -2.71 11.02 -7.24
CA THR A 263 -1.55 10.35 -7.86
C THR A 263 -0.29 10.68 -7.08
N GLN A 264 0.60 9.71 -7.00
CA GLN A 264 1.91 9.83 -6.38
C GLN A 264 2.95 9.16 -7.26
N VAL A 265 3.98 9.89 -7.63
CA VAL A 265 5.16 9.36 -8.32
C VAL A 265 6.37 9.55 -7.42
N ALA A 266 7.15 8.48 -7.22
CA ALA A 266 8.41 8.55 -6.52
C ALA A 266 9.51 7.88 -7.33
N ALA A 267 10.69 8.52 -7.36
CA ALA A 267 11.90 7.98 -7.95
C ALA A 267 13.02 8.02 -6.91
N PHE A 268 13.72 6.90 -6.73
CA PHE A 268 14.88 6.78 -5.84
C PHE A 268 16.10 6.34 -6.62
N TYR A 269 17.16 7.12 -6.55
CA TYR A 269 18.47 6.82 -7.16
C TYR A 269 19.48 6.44 -6.07
N ASN A 270 20.03 5.22 -6.16
CA ASN A 270 20.93 4.67 -5.15
C ASN A 270 22.39 5.05 -5.44
N TYR A 271 23.00 5.86 -4.59
CA TYR A 271 24.42 6.26 -4.69
C TYR A 271 25.40 5.10 -4.47
N LEU A 272 25.00 4.07 -3.73
CA LEU A 272 25.82 2.89 -3.48
C LEU A 272 25.87 1.94 -4.69
N LYS A 273 24.92 2.09 -5.62
CA LYS A 273 24.82 1.32 -6.87
C LYS A 273 24.56 2.24 -8.06
N PRO A 274 25.53 3.14 -8.40
CA PRO A 274 25.29 4.21 -9.36
C PRO A 274 25.11 3.73 -10.81
N THR A 275 25.45 2.48 -11.11
CA THR A 275 25.23 1.87 -12.43
C THR A 275 23.84 1.25 -12.60
N VAL A 276 23.05 1.23 -11.54
CA VAL A 276 21.69 0.69 -11.54
C VAL A 276 20.71 1.84 -11.77
N GLU A 277 19.70 1.62 -12.60
CA GLU A 277 18.66 2.61 -12.90
C GLU A 277 17.88 2.97 -11.62
N PRO A 278 17.22 4.15 -11.58
CA PRO A 278 16.37 4.54 -10.46
C PRO A 278 15.20 3.55 -10.26
N ARG A 279 14.87 3.26 -9.00
CA ARG A 279 13.60 2.63 -8.64
C ARG A 279 12.48 3.66 -8.79
N ILE A 280 11.41 3.30 -9.49
CA ILE A 280 10.26 4.17 -9.75
C ILE A 280 9.00 3.50 -9.22
N THR A 281 8.18 4.25 -8.52
CA THR A 281 6.83 3.84 -8.13
C THR A 281 5.83 4.90 -8.59
N TRP A 282 4.69 4.45 -9.09
CA TRP A 282 3.59 5.33 -9.49
C TRP A 282 2.27 4.75 -9.02
N ASP A 283 1.67 5.44 -8.07
CA ASP A 283 0.40 5.07 -7.46
C ASP A 283 -0.70 6.04 -7.89
N ASN A 284 -1.83 5.50 -8.31
CA ASN A 284 -3.00 6.27 -8.66
C ASN A 284 -4.23 5.76 -7.93
N LYS A 285 -5.14 6.66 -7.58
CA LYS A 285 -6.42 6.33 -6.99
C LYS A 285 -7.49 7.28 -7.51
N VAL A 286 -8.48 6.72 -8.18
CA VAL A 286 -9.73 7.38 -8.52
C VAL A 286 -10.77 6.96 -7.51
N PHE A 287 -11.44 7.92 -6.90
CA PHE A 287 -12.55 7.67 -6.02
C PHE A 287 -13.80 8.34 -6.59
N TRP A 288 -14.87 7.55 -6.73
CA TRP A 288 -16.15 8.02 -7.23
C TRP A 288 -17.30 7.60 -6.31
N LYS A 289 -17.89 8.55 -5.62
CA LYS A 289 -19.07 8.38 -4.78
C LYS A 289 -20.31 8.30 -5.68
N LEU A 290 -20.87 7.11 -5.80
CA LEU A 290 -22.05 6.85 -6.65
C LEU A 290 -23.36 7.19 -5.95
N ALA A 291 -23.41 7.04 -4.60
CA ALA A 291 -24.54 7.35 -3.74
C ALA A 291 -24.05 7.64 -2.32
N LYS A 292 -24.96 8.00 -1.40
CA LYS A 292 -24.64 8.42 -0.02
C LYS A 292 -23.66 7.47 0.70
N PHE A 293 -23.77 6.16 0.45
CA PHE A 293 -22.96 5.12 1.10
C PHE A 293 -22.24 4.22 0.11
N PHE A 294 -22.29 4.50 -1.18
CA PHE A 294 -21.66 3.67 -2.21
C PHE A 294 -20.58 4.42 -2.94
N ALA A 295 -19.43 3.82 -3.07
CA ALA A 295 -18.34 4.36 -3.85
C ALA A 295 -17.69 3.29 -4.74
N LEU A 296 -17.16 3.74 -5.86
CA LEU A 296 -16.26 3.00 -6.73
C LEU A 296 -14.85 3.55 -6.51
N THR A 297 -13.90 2.66 -6.28
CA THR A 297 -12.48 3.03 -6.16
C THR A 297 -11.68 2.24 -7.17
N LEU A 298 -10.98 2.94 -8.06
CA LEU A 298 -9.97 2.35 -8.93
C LEU A 298 -8.59 2.75 -8.40
N SER A 299 -7.76 1.76 -8.09
CA SER A 299 -6.39 1.98 -7.66
C SER A 299 -5.44 1.25 -8.59
N THR A 300 -4.41 1.94 -9.08
CA THR A 300 -3.33 1.32 -9.87
C THR A 300 -1.99 1.58 -9.21
N ASN A 301 -1.13 0.56 -9.24
CA ASN A 301 0.26 0.65 -8.80
C ASN A 301 1.17 0.21 -9.94
N LEU A 302 2.14 1.02 -10.27
CA LEU A 302 3.23 0.67 -11.17
C LEU A 302 4.54 0.73 -10.39
N ILE A 303 5.33 -0.33 -10.46
CA ILE A 303 6.62 -0.41 -9.78
C ILE A 303 7.67 -0.88 -10.80
N TYR A 304 8.75 -0.13 -10.89
CA TYR A 304 9.99 -0.55 -11.54
C TYR A 304 11.09 -0.56 -10.49
N ASP A 305 11.58 -1.75 -10.13
CA ASP A 305 12.76 -1.93 -9.28
C ASP A 305 13.79 -2.74 -10.06
N PRO A 306 14.90 -2.14 -10.48
CA PRO A 306 15.91 -2.81 -11.31
C PRO A 306 16.67 -3.93 -10.58
N LEU A 307 16.51 -4.06 -9.27
CA LEU A 307 17.11 -5.12 -8.46
C LEU A 307 16.16 -6.31 -8.24
N VAL A 308 14.89 -6.18 -8.64
CA VAL A 308 13.88 -7.24 -8.46
C VAL A 308 13.59 -7.90 -9.82
N MET A 309 13.80 -9.20 -9.89
CA MET A 309 13.48 -10.00 -11.07
C MET A 309 11.98 -10.33 -11.06
N VAL A 310 11.29 -10.01 -12.16
CA VAL A 310 9.83 -10.14 -12.26
C VAL A 310 9.36 -10.79 -13.56
N ARG A 311 10.27 -10.97 -14.53
CA ARG A 311 9.96 -11.63 -15.80
C ARG A 311 10.76 -12.92 -15.90
N ASP A 312 10.08 -13.97 -16.35
CA ASP A 312 10.67 -15.23 -16.75
C ASP A 312 10.85 -15.19 -18.27
N THR A 313 12.09 -15.08 -18.74
CA THR A 313 12.41 -15.02 -20.17
C THR A 313 12.67 -16.40 -20.77
N ASN A 314 13.05 -17.37 -19.94
CA ASN A 314 13.39 -18.73 -20.31
C ASN A 314 12.18 -19.67 -20.25
N LYS A 315 11.07 -19.25 -19.63
CA LYS A 315 9.84 -20.03 -19.41
C LYS A 315 10.07 -21.31 -18.57
N ASP A 316 10.92 -21.16 -17.57
CA ASP A 316 11.23 -22.21 -16.57
C ASP A 316 10.56 -21.96 -15.22
N ASP A 317 9.62 -21.02 -15.16
CA ASP A 317 8.91 -20.54 -13.97
C ASP A 317 9.80 -19.81 -12.94
N ILE A 318 11.02 -19.42 -13.34
CA ILE A 318 11.96 -18.66 -12.51
C ILE A 318 12.11 -17.26 -13.13
N ALA A 319 11.84 -16.23 -12.33
CA ALA A 319 12.03 -14.84 -12.80
C ALA A 319 13.54 -14.54 -12.94
N ASP A 320 13.97 -14.24 -14.17
CA ASP A 320 15.37 -14.03 -14.57
C ASP A 320 15.64 -12.60 -15.09
N ALA A 321 14.60 -11.80 -15.30
CA ALA A 321 14.75 -10.46 -15.85
C ALA A 321 13.94 -9.40 -15.07
N LYS A 322 14.52 -8.19 -15.00
CA LYS A 322 13.84 -7.01 -14.48
C LYS A 322 12.67 -6.59 -15.38
N GLY A 323 11.68 -5.93 -14.81
CA GLY A 323 10.52 -5.45 -15.55
C GLY A 323 9.64 -4.50 -14.76
N VAL A 324 8.69 -3.90 -15.45
CA VAL A 324 7.64 -3.09 -14.83
C VAL A 324 6.60 -4.04 -14.25
N GLN A 325 6.26 -3.84 -12.99
CA GLN A 325 5.17 -4.50 -12.30
C GLN A 325 3.96 -3.58 -12.33
N PHE A 326 2.81 -4.09 -12.73
CA PHE A 326 1.55 -3.35 -12.74
C PHE A 326 0.50 -4.11 -11.94
N LYS A 327 -0.25 -3.38 -11.12
CA LYS A 327 -1.33 -3.91 -10.31
C LYS A 327 -2.51 -2.96 -10.35
N GLU A 328 -3.70 -3.51 -10.56
CA GLU A 328 -4.94 -2.76 -10.58
C GLU A 328 -5.94 -3.37 -9.58
N TYR A 329 -6.69 -2.51 -8.92
CA TYR A 329 -7.84 -2.86 -8.11
C TYR A 329 -9.02 -1.98 -8.48
N LEU A 330 -10.13 -2.61 -8.81
CA LEU A 330 -11.43 -1.96 -8.92
C LEU A 330 -12.29 -2.47 -7.76
N GLU A 331 -12.68 -1.56 -6.90
CA GLU A 331 -13.45 -1.87 -5.68
C GLU A 331 -14.76 -1.10 -5.70
N PHE A 332 -15.85 -1.81 -5.44
CA PHE A 332 -17.17 -1.24 -5.24
C PHE A 332 -17.61 -1.56 -3.82
N GLY A 333 -18.03 -0.57 -3.06
CA GLY A 333 -18.37 -0.83 -1.69
C GLY A 333 -18.93 0.33 -0.90
N PHE A 334 -19.22 0.04 0.37
CA PHE A 334 -19.62 1.03 1.38
C PHE A 334 -18.41 1.62 2.08
N THR A 335 -18.50 2.87 2.50
CA THR A 335 -17.36 3.63 2.95
C THR A 335 -17.75 4.59 4.10
N TYR A 336 -17.00 4.69 5.24
CA TYR A 336 -17.22 5.53 6.41
C TYR A 336 -15.96 6.21 6.91
N THR A 337 -15.95 7.52 7.14
CA THR A 337 -14.80 8.28 7.68
C THR A 337 -15.16 8.88 9.03
N PHE A 338 -14.31 8.69 10.00
CA PHE A 338 -14.32 9.46 11.22
C PHE A 338 -13.28 10.57 11.14
N SER A 339 -13.65 11.80 11.44
CA SER A 339 -12.69 12.88 11.62
C SER A 339 -12.92 13.54 12.97
N LYS A 340 -11.82 13.83 13.68
CA LYS A 340 -11.83 14.58 14.94
C LYS A 340 -10.74 15.61 14.90
N LYS A 341 -11.11 16.88 15.08
CA LYS A 341 -10.19 17.98 15.29
C LYS A 341 -9.99 18.14 16.80
N MET A 342 -8.76 17.98 17.29
CA MET A 342 -8.39 18.13 18.70
C MET A 342 -7.50 19.34 18.90
#